data_69ee6de26db2b1ccb28ab3b9d35492f7
#
_entry.id   69ee6de26db2b1ccb28ab3b9d35492f7
#
_cell.length_a   1.000
_cell.length_b   1.000
_cell.length_c   1.000
_cell.angle_alpha   90.00
_cell.angle_beta   90.00
_cell.angle_gamma   90.00
#
_symmetry.space_group_name_H-M   'P 1'
#
loop_
_entity.id
_entity.type
_entity.pdbx_description
1 polymer ?
#
loop_
_entity_poly.entity_id
_entity_poly.type
_entity_poly.pdbx_seq_one_letter_code
_entity_poly.pdbx_strand_id
1 'polypeptide(L)'
;MEYTTLGNTDIQISKLCVGCMSFGKAGTMHDWTLDETETEKVVKHALSLGINFFDTANGYSAGTSEEYLGRALKKNIARDKVVIASKVYFNPGRLSAGAIHREIDGTLKRLGTDYLDLYIIHRFDYDTPIEETMEALNDLVKAGKVRALGASAMYGYQFSNMQLAARDHGWAQFQAMENHYNLLYREDERELIPICKQMGVSLMPYSPLAAGHLTRPQWNTDTLRSRTDRVAMGKYDRTEEQDMQIVLRVQELAERYGVKMQQIALAWHWAKGVASPIIGATKARYLDDAAGALAVKLTAEDIAYLEEPYLPHRVVGAIDRNPADGVMLLDEKK
;
A
#
# COMPACT_ATOMS: atom_id res chain seq x y z
N MET A 1 9.05 -16.36 8.20
CA MET A 1 7.97 -15.50 7.64
C MET A 1 6.63 -16.18 7.87
N GLU A 2 5.61 -15.43 8.24
CA GLU A 2 4.22 -15.90 8.29
C GLU A 2 3.50 -15.53 6.99
N TYR A 3 2.49 -16.33 6.62
CA TYR A 3 1.68 -16.11 5.42
C TYR A 3 0.20 -16.02 5.76
N THR A 4 -0.57 -15.43 4.86
CA THR A 4 -2.04 -15.34 4.92
C THR A 4 -2.61 -15.37 3.52
N THR A 5 -3.91 -15.58 3.40
CA THR A 5 -4.60 -15.57 2.12
C THR A 5 -4.99 -14.16 1.72
N LEU A 6 -4.86 -13.81 0.44
CA LEU A 6 -5.31 -12.53 -0.11
C LEU A 6 -6.83 -12.56 -0.35
N GLY A 7 -7.58 -11.83 0.47
CA GLY A 7 -9.04 -11.77 0.35
C GLY A 7 -9.69 -13.16 0.33
N ASN A 8 -10.63 -13.35 -0.58
CA ASN A 8 -11.34 -14.60 -0.80
C ASN A 8 -10.74 -15.42 -1.96
N THR A 9 -9.41 -15.38 -2.15
CA THR A 9 -8.69 -16.09 -3.21
C THR A 9 -7.89 -17.28 -2.66
N ASP A 10 -7.18 -18.00 -3.52
CA ASP A 10 -6.19 -19.02 -3.17
C ASP A 10 -4.75 -18.47 -3.05
N ILE A 11 -4.56 -17.15 -3.27
CA ILE A 11 -3.25 -16.52 -3.33
C ILE A 11 -2.67 -16.37 -1.92
N GLN A 12 -1.55 -17.03 -1.65
CA GLN A 12 -0.84 -16.94 -0.38
C GLN A 12 0.20 -15.82 -0.42
N ILE A 13 0.04 -14.84 0.45
CA ILE A 13 0.93 -13.68 0.60
C ILE A 13 1.67 -13.72 1.93
N SER A 14 2.93 -13.27 1.95
CA SER A 14 3.63 -13.00 3.20
C SER A 14 2.94 -11.88 3.97
N LYS A 15 2.94 -11.96 5.29
CA LYS A 15 2.40 -10.89 6.17
C LYS A 15 3.18 -9.57 6.10
N LEU A 16 4.18 -9.50 5.25
CA LEU A 16 4.88 -8.29 4.84
C LEU A 16 4.90 -8.19 3.32
N CYS A 17 4.61 -7.00 2.80
CA CYS A 17 4.74 -6.65 1.39
C CYS A 17 5.91 -5.68 1.21
N VAL A 18 6.75 -5.90 0.20
CA VAL A 18 7.81 -4.95 -0.18
C VAL A 18 7.21 -3.90 -1.13
N GLY A 19 7.18 -2.65 -0.67
CA GLY A 19 6.79 -1.49 -1.50
C GLY A 19 7.94 -1.02 -2.38
N CYS A 20 7.72 -1.07 -3.69
CA CYS A 20 8.74 -0.80 -4.71
C CYS A 20 8.75 0.66 -5.22
N MET A 21 8.05 1.59 -4.56
CA MET A 21 8.11 3.03 -4.91
C MET A 21 9.54 3.59 -4.79
N SER A 22 10.37 2.96 -3.95
CA SER A 22 11.79 3.31 -3.81
C SER A 22 12.68 2.73 -4.91
N PHE A 23 12.18 1.96 -5.86
CA PHE A 23 12.95 1.38 -6.95
C PHE A 23 12.82 2.23 -8.22
N GLY A 24 13.86 2.23 -9.03
CA GLY A 24 13.83 2.86 -10.34
C GLY A 24 14.77 4.05 -10.49
N LYS A 25 14.73 4.66 -11.65
CA LYS A 25 15.64 5.75 -12.03
C LYS A 25 15.35 6.99 -11.20
N ALA A 26 16.37 7.47 -10.46
CA ALA A 26 16.28 8.71 -9.70
C ALA A 26 16.02 9.92 -10.62
N GLY A 27 15.42 10.98 -10.06
CA GLY A 27 15.11 12.20 -10.80
C GLY A 27 13.86 12.11 -11.70
N THR A 28 13.11 11.00 -11.68
CA THR A 28 11.84 10.87 -12.41
C THR A 28 10.64 11.18 -11.51
N MET A 29 10.51 10.48 -10.38
CA MET A 29 9.48 10.71 -9.37
C MET A 29 10.09 11.18 -8.06
N HIS A 30 11.16 10.52 -7.62
CA HIS A 30 11.91 10.81 -6.40
C HIS A 30 13.41 10.77 -6.67
N ASP A 31 14.19 11.54 -5.89
CA ASP A 31 15.67 11.57 -5.97
C ASP A 31 16.33 10.48 -5.11
N TRP A 32 15.56 9.86 -4.20
CA TRP A 32 16.03 8.87 -3.22
C TRP A 32 15.77 7.42 -3.65
N THR A 33 15.44 7.18 -4.91
CA THR A 33 15.18 5.82 -5.43
C THR A 33 16.50 5.04 -5.61
N LEU A 34 16.39 3.73 -5.53
CA LEU A 34 17.48 2.78 -5.72
C LEU A 34 17.68 2.48 -7.19
N ASP A 35 18.92 2.40 -7.62
CA ASP A 35 19.28 1.89 -8.94
C ASP A 35 18.98 0.36 -9.05
N GLU A 36 19.24 -0.20 -10.23
CA GLU A 36 18.95 -1.61 -10.51
C GLU A 36 19.75 -2.56 -9.61
N THR A 37 21.02 -2.25 -9.34
CA THR A 37 21.90 -3.08 -8.53
C THR A 37 21.45 -3.11 -7.07
N GLU A 38 21.15 -1.96 -6.50
CA GLU A 38 20.64 -1.86 -5.11
C GLU A 38 19.22 -2.43 -4.99
N THR A 39 18.39 -2.26 -6.01
CA THR A 39 17.07 -2.91 -6.08
C THR A 39 17.20 -4.44 -6.02
N GLU A 40 18.09 -5.03 -6.82
CA GLU A 40 18.31 -6.49 -6.80
C GLU A 40 18.76 -6.99 -5.42
N LYS A 41 19.64 -6.24 -4.74
CA LYS A 41 20.06 -6.59 -3.37
C LYS A 41 18.89 -6.61 -2.39
N VAL A 42 18.02 -5.60 -2.44
CA VAL A 42 16.83 -5.54 -1.57
C VAL A 42 15.87 -6.69 -1.88
N VAL A 43 15.57 -6.95 -3.15
CA VAL A 43 14.70 -8.05 -3.59
C VAL A 43 15.26 -9.40 -3.14
N LYS A 44 16.54 -9.67 -3.39
CA LYS A 44 17.20 -10.90 -2.97
C LYS A 44 17.15 -11.10 -1.46
N HIS A 45 17.36 -10.03 -0.71
CA HIS A 45 17.28 -10.08 0.75
C HIS A 45 15.84 -10.37 1.23
N ALA A 46 14.83 -9.69 0.64
CA ALA A 46 13.42 -9.97 0.93
C ALA A 46 13.07 -11.45 0.73
N LEU A 47 13.47 -12.01 -0.41
CA LEU A 47 13.29 -13.44 -0.72
C LEU A 47 13.98 -14.35 0.30
N SER A 48 15.17 -14.00 0.77
CA SER A 48 15.89 -14.78 1.81
C SER A 48 15.18 -14.79 3.17
N LEU A 49 14.38 -13.76 3.46
CA LEU A 49 13.52 -13.69 4.64
C LEU A 49 12.17 -14.42 4.46
N GLY A 50 11.91 -14.97 3.27
CA GLY A 50 10.65 -15.60 2.90
C GLY A 50 9.54 -14.63 2.53
N ILE A 51 9.84 -13.35 2.27
CA ILE A 51 8.85 -12.41 1.74
C ILE A 51 8.62 -12.76 0.27
N ASN A 52 7.36 -13.06 -0.08
CA ASN A 52 6.97 -13.41 -1.45
C ASN A 52 6.10 -12.33 -2.12
N PHE A 53 5.79 -11.23 -1.45
CA PHE A 53 4.84 -10.24 -1.92
C PHE A 53 5.52 -8.90 -2.20
N PHE A 54 5.37 -8.40 -3.43
CA PHE A 54 5.98 -7.17 -3.93
C PHE A 54 4.92 -6.28 -4.57
N ASP A 55 4.91 -4.99 -4.21
CA ASP A 55 3.97 -4.00 -4.68
C ASP A 55 4.67 -2.88 -5.46
N THR A 56 4.32 -2.71 -6.73
CA THR A 56 4.80 -1.64 -7.61
C THR A 56 3.65 -0.87 -8.24
N ALA A 57 3.90 -0.04 -9.25
CA ALA A 57 2.90 0.67 -10.04
C ALA A 57 3.48 1.12 -11.39
N ASN A 58 2.60 1.28 -12.40
CA ASN A 58 2.98 1.80 -13.72
C ASN A 58 3.57 3.22 -13.65
N GLY A 59 3.15 4.03 -12.68
CA GLY A 59 3.63 5.40 -12.48
C GLY A 59 4.93 5.51 -11.67
N TYR A 60 5.38 4.46 -10.97
CA TYR A 60 6.57 4.56 -10.13
C TYR A 60 7.84 4.69 -10.97
N SER A 61 8.57 5.80 -10.75
CA SER A 61 9.78 6.15 -11.48
C SER A 61 9.62 6.01 -13.01
N ALA A 62 8.47 6.46 -13.54
CA ALA A 62 8.10 6.39 -14.96
C ALA A 62 8.19 4.95 -15.54
N GLY A 63 7.79 3.96 -14.75
CA GLY A 63 7.76 2.54 -15.13
C GLY A 63 9.06 1.78 -14.81
N THR A 64 10.16 2.47 -14.51
CA THR A 64 11.44 1.78 -14.24
C THR A 64 11.43 0.99 -12.93
N SER A 65 10.49 1.27 -12.00
CA SER A 65 10.27 0.43 -10.83
C SER A 65 9.82 -0.99 -11.22
N GLU A 66 8.87 -1.11 -12.14
CA GLU A 66 8.43 -2.42 -12.66
C GLU A 66 9.55 -3.13 -13.40
N GLU A 67 10.34 -2.41 -14.21
CA GLU A 67 11.46 -3.01 -14.94
C GLU A 67 12.54 -3.57 -14.01
N TYR A 68 12.95 -2.81 -12.99
CA TYR A 68 13.99 -3.25 -12.05
C TYR A 68 13.50 -4.42 -11.20
N LEU A 69 12.25 -4.34 -10.72
CA LEU A 69 11.63 -5.44 -9.97
C LEU A 69 11.55 -6.72 -10.81
N GLY A 70 11.04 -6.62 -12.05
CA GLY A 70 10.89 -7.75 -12.95
C GLY A 70 12.23 -8.45 -13.23
N ARG A 71 13.28 -7.67 -13.54
CA ARG A 71 14.63 -8.23 -13.76
C ARG A 71 15.21 -8.86 -12.50
N ALA A 72 15.04 -8.23 -11.34
CA ALA A 72 15.51 -8.77 -10.07
C ALA A 72 14.82 -10.11 -9.72
N LEU A 73 13.49 -10.18 -9.86
CA LEU A 73 12.73 -11.39 -9.58
C LEU A 73 13.09 -12.51 -10.55
N LYS A 74 13.18 -12.24 -11.85
CA LYS A 74 13.52 -13.25 -12.88
C LYS A 74 14.87 -13.93 -12.63
N LYS A 75 15.84 -13.19 -12.07
CA LYS A 75 17.15 -13.75 -11.74
C LYS A 75 17.16 -14.63 -10.48
N ASN A 76 16.26 -14.37 -9.53
CA ASN A 76 16.42 -14.88 -8.17
C ASN A 76 15.35 -15.88 -7.74
N ILE A 77 14.20 -16.01 -8.46
CA ILE A 77 13.11 -16.89 -8.06
C ILE A 77 12.22 -17.25 -9.25
N ALA A 78 11.55 -18.41 -9.18
CA ALA A 78 10.54 -18.79 -10.16
C ALA A 78 9.27 -17.94 -9.99
N ARG A 79 8.61 -17.57 -11.12
CA ARG A 79 7.47 -16.65 -11.15
C ARG A 79 6.29 -17.11 -10.28
N ASP A 80 6.04 -18.41 -10.20
CA ASP A 80 4.96 -19.02 -9.43
C ASP A 80 5.20 -18.99 -7.90
N LYS A 81 6.39 -18.59 -7.45
CA LYS A 81 6.77 -18.51 -6.04
C LYS A 81 6.67 -17.09 -5.46
N VAL A 82 6.28 -16.12 -6.29
CA VAL A 82 6.11 -14.72 -5.87
C VAL A 82 4.76 -14.20 -6.26
N VAL A 83 4.26 -13.25 -5.47
CA VAL A 83 3.05 -12.48 -5.69
C VAL A 83 3.46 -11.06 -6.09
N ILE A 84 3.05 -10.64 -7.27
CA ILE A 84 3.36 -9.30 -7.80
C ILE A 84 2.06 -8.52 -7.90
N ALA A 85 2.01 -7.38 -7.19
CA ALA A 85 1.00 -6.36 -7.36
C ALA A 85 1.54 -5.21 -8.21
N SER A 86 0.71 -4.68 -9.11
CA SER A 86 0.96 -3.41 -9.78
C SER A 86 -0.34 -2.62 -9.91
N LYS A 87 -0.23 -1.33 -10.28
CA LYS A 87 -1.34 -0.38 -10.22
C LYS A 87 -1.52 0.39 -11.52
N VAL A 88 -2.76 0.86 -11.76
CA VAL A 88 -3.14 1.70 -12.88
C VAL A 88 -3.90 2.94 -12.40
N TYR A 89 -3.58 4.10 -12.95
CA TYR A 89 -4.30 5.37 -12.79
C TYR A 89 -3.49 6.56 -13.34
N PHE A 90 -2.19 6.64 -13.07
CA PHE A 90 -1.34 7.78 -13.45
C PHE A 90 -0.88 7.67 -14.92
N ASN A 91 -1.85 7.59 -15.82
CA ASN A 91 -1.68 7.43 -17.26
C ASN A 91 -2.78 8.21 -18.01
N PRO A 92 -2.60 8.55 -19.28
CA PRO A 92 -3.68 9.12 -20.08
C PRO A 92 -4.91 8.20 -20.14
N GLY A 93 -6.08 8.77 -19.86
CA GLY A 93 -7.36 8.03 -19.80
C GLY A 93 -7.60 7.28 -18.50
N ARG A 94 -6.72 7.43 -17.51
CA ARG A 94 -6.85 6.91 -16.13
C ARG A 94 -7.42 5.50 -16.08
N LEU A 95 -8.71 5.32 -15.68
CA LEU A 95 -9.39 4.04 -15.54
C LEU A 95 -10.42 3.75 -16.64
N SER A 96 -10.39 4.50 -17.74
CA SER A 96 -11.20 4.13 -18.92
C SER A 96 -10.80 2.74 -19.43
N ALA A 97 -11.73 2.03 -20.05
CA ALA A 97 -11.52 0.67 -20.56
C ALA A 97 -10.28 0.60 -21.49
N GLY A 98 -10.17 1.55 -22.43
CA GLY A 98 -9.02 1.61 -23.32
C GLY A 98 -7.69 1.84 -22.60
N ALA A 99 -7.68 2.62 -21.52
CA ALA A 99 -6.49 2.83 -20.71
C ALA A 99 -6.12 1.57 -19.92
N ILE A 100 -7.07 0.92 -19.27
CA ILE A 100 -6.83 -0.31 -18.49
C ILE A 100 -6.20 -1.41 -19.36
N HIS A 101 -6.78 -1.66 -20.54
CA HIS A 101 -6.26 -2.67 -21.48
C HIS A 101 -4.86 -2.33 -22.00
N ARG A 102 -4.57 -1.07 -22.29
CA ARG A 102 -3.24 -0.63 -22.73
C ARG A 102 -2.20 -0.73 -21.62
N GLU A 103 -2.57 -0.28 -20.41
CA GLU A 103 -1.62 -0.19 -19.31
C GLU A 103 -1.22 -1.56 -18.76
N ILE A 104 -2.14 -2.54 -18.73
CA ILE A 104 -1.77 -3.90 -18.31
C ILE A 104 -0.71 -4.50 -19.24
N ASP A 105 -0.82 -4.32 -20.54
CA ASP A 105 0.16 -4.85 -21.49
C ASP A 105 1.54 -4.19 -21.32
N GLY A 106 1.54 -2.88 -21.04
CA GLY A 106 2.77 -2.16 -20.68
C GLY A 106 3.40 -2.67 -19.39
N THR A 107 2.60 -2.88 -18.35
CA THR A 107 3.03 -3.40 -17.05
C THR A 107 3.63 -4.81 -17.18
N LEU A 108 2.93 -5.74 -17.86
CA LEU A 108 3.41 -7.11 -18.07
C LEU A 108 4.73 -7.12 -18.84
N LYS A 109 4.85 -6.25 -19.87
CA LYS A 109 6.10 -6.10 -20.62
C LYS A 109 7.25 -5.59 -19.76
N ARG A 110 7.04 -4.56 -18.91
CA ARG A 110 8.08 -4.01 -18.04
C ARG A 110 8.51 -5.00 -16.96
N LEU A 111 7.56 -5.71 -16.36
CA LEU A 111 7.84 -6.77 -15.39
C LEU A 111 8.44 -8.04 -16.02
N GLY A 112 8.28 -8.25 -17.33
CA GLY A 112 8.74 -9.45 -18.03
C GLY A 112 7.99 -10.71 -17.61
N THR A 113 6.68 -10.63 -17.44
CA THR A 113 5.77 -11.71 -17.03
C THR A 113 4.49 -11.70 -17.86
N ASP A 114 3.77 -12.83 -17.91
CA ASP A 114 2.54 -12.97 -18.66
C ASP A 114 1.28 -12.65 -17.83
N TYR A 115 1.42 -12.55 -16.51
CA TYR A 115 0.30 -12.25 -15.61
C TYR A 115 0.74 -11.48 -14.37
N LEU A 116 -0.21 -10.77 -13.75
CA LEU A 116 -0.13 -10.23 -12.40
C LEU A 116 -0.95 -11.09 -11.43
N ASP A 117 -0.49 -11.19 -10.20
CA ASP A 117 -1.28 -11.79 -9.12
C ASP A 117 -2.34 -10.84 -8.60
N LEU A 118 -2.01 -9.54 -8.51
CA LEU A 118 -2.92 -8.51 -8.04
C LEU A 118 -2.79 -7.24 -8.91
N TYR A 119 -3.89 -6.75 -9.47
CA TYR A 119 -3.94 -5.50 -10.20
C TYR A 119 -4.83 -4.50 -9.48
N ILE A 120 -4.27 -3.35 -9.14
CA ILE A 120 -4.88 -2.38 -8.23
C ILE A 120 -5.24 -1.10 -8.98
N ILE A 121 -6.46 -0.62 -8.84
CA ILE A 121 -6.76 0.78 -9.20
C ILE A 121 -6.12 1.68 -8.15
N HIS A 122 -5.19 2.56 -8.59
CA HIS A 122 -4.35 3.36 -7.69
C HIS A 122 -5.10 4.47 -6.99
N ARG A 123 -6.21 4.94 -7.59
CA ARG A 123 -7.16 5.92 -7.06
C ARG A 123 -8.52 5.70 -7.68
N PHE A 124 -9.55 6.27 -7.06
CA PHE A 124 -10.87 6.39 -7.70
C PHE A 124 -10.80 7.39 -8.86
N ASP A 125 -11.44 7.05 -9.99
CA ASP A 125 -11.55 7.93 -11.16
C ASP A 125 -12.94 8.56 -11.21
N TYR A 126 -12.99 9.87 -11.08
CA TYR A 126 -14.24 10.63 -11.11
C TYR A 126 -14.77 10.89 -12.52
N ASP A 127 -13.94 10.66 -13.54
CA ASP A 127 -14.25 10.96 -14.93
C ASP A 127 -14.72 9.72 -15.72
N THR A 128 -14.52 8.52 -15.16
CA THR A 128 -14.89 7.25 -15.80
C THR A 128 -16.05 6.57 -15.05
N PRO A 129 -17.12 6.12 -15.72
CA PRO A 129 -18.17 5.35 -15.09
C PRO A 129 -17.64 4.10 -14.38
N ILE A 130 -18.20 3.80 -13.20
CA ILE A 130 -17.78 2.65 -12.38
C ILE A 130 -17.90 1.34 -13.17
N GLU A 131 -18.99 1.18 -13.90
CA GLU A 131 -19.29 -0.02 -14.70
C GLU A 131 -18.24 -0.23 -15.79
N GLU A 132 -17.84 0.84 -16.51
CA GLU A 132 -16.79 0.76 -17.55
C GLU A 132 -15.46 0.27 -16.94
N THR A 133 -15.07 0.84 -15.80
CA THR A 133 -13.85 0.44 -15.09
C THR A 133 -13.93 -1.03 -14.65
N MET A 134 -15.03 -1.44 -14.01
CA MET A 134 -15.17 -2.79 -13.46
C MET A 134 -15.28 -3.86 -14.55
N GLU A 135 -15.96 -3.57 -15.65
CA GLU A 135 -16.03 -4.47 -16.82
C GLU A 135 -14.65 -4.69 -17.42
N ALA A 136 -13.90 -3.61 -17.68
CA ALA A 136 -12.54 -3.70 -18.22
C ALA A 136 -11.60 -4.51 -17.31
N LEU A 137 -11.66 -4.31 -16.00
CA LEU A 137 -10.88 -5.09 -15.03
C LEU A 137 -11.28 -6.57 -15.05
N ASN A 138 -12.58 -6.87 -15.12
CA ASN A 138 -13.08 -8.24 -15.24
C ASN A 138 -12.60 -8.93 -16.52
N ASP A 139 -12.51 -8.21 -17.61
CA ASP A 139 -11.97 -8.76 -18.88
C ASP A 139 -10.51 -9.18 -18.73
N LEU A 140 -9.71 -8.45 -17.97
CA LEU A 140 -8.32 -8.83 -17.67
C LEU A 140 -8.25 -10.13 -16.85
N VAL A 141 -9.18 -10.31 -15.91
CA VAL A 141 -9.26 -11.56 -15.11
C VAL A 141 -9.68 -12.72 -16.02
N LYS A 142 -10.71 -12.55 -16.85
CA LYS A 142 -11.14 -13.57 -17.83
C LYS A 142 -10.05 -13.94 -18.82
N ALA A 143 -9.24 -12.96 -19.25
CA ALA A 143 -8.11 -13.20 -20.14
C ALA A 143 -6.90 -13.87 -19.47
N GLY A 144 -6.94 -14.06 -18.16
CA GLY A 144 -5.82 -14.63 -17.38
C GLY A 144 -4.61 -13.71 -17.22
N LYS A 145 -4.72 -12.44 -17.60
CA LYS A 145 -3.66 -11.43 -17.40
C LYS A 145 -3.54 -11.01 -15.93
N VAL A 146 -4.61 -11.15 -15.15
CA VAL A 146 -4.70 -10.76 -13.73
C VAL A 146 -5.42 -11.86 -12.95
N ARG A 147 -4.88 -12.25 -11.78
CA ARG A 147 -5.50 -13.28 -10.93
C ARG A 147 -6.50 -12.67 -9.94
N ALA A 148 -6.20 -11.51 -9.38
CA ALA A 148 -7.05 -10.82 -8.42
C ALA A 148 -7.02 -9.30 -8.64
N LEU A 149 -8.10 -8.63 -8.26
CA LEU A 149 -8.25 -7.18 -8.34
C LEU A 149 -8.10 -6.55 -6.96
N GLY A 150 -7.57 -5.32 -6.93
CA GLY A 150 -7.46 -4.49 -5.73
C GLY A 150 -7.88 -3.05 -5.97
N ALA A 151 -8.16 -2.35 -4.89
CA ALA A 151 -8.46 -0.93 -4.90
C ALA A 151 -7.53 -0.17 -3.96
N SER A 152 -7.35 1.13 -4.19
CA SER A 152 -6.54 2.00 -3.36
C SER A 152 -7.11 3.41 -3.31
N ALA A 153 -6.85 4.12 -2.21
CA ALA A 153 -7.06 5.56 -2.07
C ALA A 153 -8.44 6.04 -2.54
N MET A 154 -9.50 5.59 -1.86
CA MET A 154 -10.89 5.99 -2.10
C MET A 154 -11.72 5.97 -0.82
N TYR A 155 -12.88 6.60 -0.85
CA TYR A 155 -13.85 6.53 0.24
C TYR A 155 -14.59 5.19 0.28
N GLY A 156 -15.08 4.79 1.45
CA GLY A 156 -15.78 3.52 1.63
C GLY A 156 -17.04 3.40 0.77
N TYR A 157 -17.80 4.50 0.57
CA TYR A 157 -18.94 4.48 -0.33
C TYR A 157 -18.56 4.23 -1.79
N GLN A 158 -17.43 4.78 -2.26
CA GLN A 158 -16.93 4.55 -3.62
C GLN A 158 -16.54 3.09 -3.80
N PHE A 159 -15.80 2.55 -2.85
CA PHE A 159 -15.42 1.14 -2.82
C PHE A 159 -16.67 0.23 -2.81
N SER A 160 -17.63 0.52 -1.95
CA SER A 160 -18.89 -0.24 -1.86
C SER A 160 -19.64 -0.23 -3.19
N ASN A 161 -19.77 0.95 -3.84
CA ASN A 161 -20.47 1.06 -5.12
C ASN A 161 -19.79 0.23 -6.22
N MET A 162 -18.44 0.24 -6.30
CA MET A 162 -17.70 -0.58 -7.26
C MET A 162 -17.87 -2.08 -7.00
N GLN A 163 -17.83 -2.51 -5.72
CA GLN A 163 -18.09 -3.91 -5.33
C GLN A 163 -19.51 -4.35 -5.67
N LEU A 164 -20.50 -3.49 -5.46
CA LEU A 164 -21.91 -3.77 -5.79
C LEU A 164 -22.10 -3.87 -7.31
N ALA A 165 -21.54 -2.94 -8.09
CA ALA A 165 -21.58 -3.00 -9.54
C ALA A 165 -20.98 -4.31 -10.07
N ALA A 166 -19.80 -4.71 -9.56
CA ALA A 166 -19.19 -5.98 -9.92
C ALA A 166 -20.08 -7.19 -9.58
N ARG A 167 -20.66 -7.22 -8.37
CA ARG A 167 -21.55 -8.29 -7.95
C ARG A 167 -22.79 -8.39 -8.82
N ASP A 168 -23.43 -7.25 -9.09
CA ASP A 168 -24.72 -7.20 -9.80
C ASP A 168 -24.58 -7.61 -11.29
N HIS A 169 -23.38 -7.44 -11.86
CA HIS A 169 -23.05 -7.89 -13.21
C HIS A 169 -22.33 -9.25 -13.26
N GLY A 170 -22.05 -9.88 -12.12
CA GLY A 170 -21.30 -11.14 -12.06
C GLY A 170 -19.83 -11.00 -12.46
N TRP A 171 -19.23 -9.82 -12.27
CA TRP A 171 -17.83 -9.52 -12.53
C TRP A 171 -16.94 -9.84 -11.32
N ALA A 172 -15.62 -9.90 -11.59
CA ALA A 172 -14.62 -10.04 -10.54
C ALA A 172 -14.66 -8.85 -9.57
N GLN A 173 -14.65 -9.15 -8.27
CA GLN A 173 -14.66 -8.17 -7.19
C GLN A 173 -13.25 -7.90 -6.67
N PHE A 174 -13.03 -6.75 -6.04
CA PHE A 174 -11.78 -6.45 -5.35
C PHE A 174 -11.55 -7.39 -4.17
N GLN A 175 -10.33 -7.88 -4.03
CA GLN A 175 -9.87 -8.80 -2.98
C GLN A 175 -8.91 -8.13 -1.99
N ALA A 176 -8.39 -6.95 -2.33
CA ALA A 176 -7.46 -6.19 -1.52
C ALA A 176 -7.78 -4.70 -1.53
N MET A 177 -7.49 -4.05 -0.39
CA MET A 177 -7.55 -2.60 -0.23
C MET A 177 -6.20 -2.08 0.23
N GLU A 178 -5.57 -1.23 -0.58
CA GLU A 178 -4.36 -0.50 -0.25
C GLU A 178 -4.73 0.90 0.22
N ASN A 179 -4.86 1.07 1.53
CA ASN A 179 -5.33 2.30 2.16
C ASN A 179 -4.23 3.02 2.96
N HIS A 180 -4.46 4.30 3.30
CA HIS A 180 -3.60 5.05 4.21
C HIS A 180 -3.97 4.70 5.65
N TYR A 181 -3.16 3.91 6.33
CA TYR A 181 -3.47 3.48 7.68
C TYR A 181 -2.20 3.24 8.50
N ASN A 182 -2.14 3.85 9.66
CA ASN A 182 -1.09 3.68 10.67
C ASN A 182 -1.55 4.31 11.99
N LEU A 183 -0.75 4.20 13.06
CA LEU A 183 -1.07 4.75 14.39
C LEU A 183 -1.34 6.26 14.39
N LEU A 184 -0.74 7.02 13.45
CA LEU A 184 -0.93 8.48 13.34
C LEU A 184 -2.08 8.87 12.40
N TYR A 185 -2.63 7.93 11.63
CA TYR A 185 -3.73 8.19 10.69
C TYR A 185 -4.69 7.02 10.66
N ARG A 186 -5.87 7.19 11.27
CA ARG A 186 -6.86 6.12 11.50
C ARG A 186 -8.25 6.44 10.95
N GLU A 187 -8.36 7.41 10.03
CA GLU A 187 -9.66 7.88 9.53
C GLU A 187 -10.46 6.79 8.81
N ASP A 188 -9.79 5.82 8.18
CA ASP A 188 -10.43 4.70 7.51
C ASP A 188 -11.12 3.70 8.46
N GLU A 189 -10.86 3.77 9.77
CA GLU A 189 -11.58 2.95 10.77
C GLU A 189 -13.07 3.29 10.88
N ARG A 190 -13.47 4.46 10.39
CA ARG A 190 -14.86 4.92 10.43
C ARG A 190 -15.76 4.18 9.45
N GLU A 191 -15.24 3.84 8.25
CA GLU A 191 -16.06 3.35 7.16
C GLU A 191 -15.32 2.29 6.31
N LEU A 192 -14.19 2.63 5.69
CA LEU A 192 -13.53 1.79 4.70
C LEU A 192 -13.07 0.43 5.28
N ILE A 193 -12.46 0.43 6.45
CA ILE A 193 -11.99 -0.81 7.11
C ILE A 193 -13.16 -1.71 7.51
N PRO A 194 -14.26 -1.22 8.14
CA PRO A 194 -15.45 -2.02 8.38
C PRO A 194 -16.05 -2.66 7.12
N ILE A 195 -16.16 -1.92 6.03
CA ILE A 195 -16.65 -2.44 4.75
C ILE A 195 -15.74 -3.53 4.20
N CYS A 196 -14.41 -3.31 4.19
CA CYS A 196 -13.45 -4.31 3.75
C CYS A 196 -13.57 -5.60 4.57
N LYS A 197 -13.68 -5.50 5.90
CA LYS A 197 -13.88 -6.66 6.79
C LYS A 197 -15.17 -7.40 6.48
N GLN A 198 -16.27 -6.67 6.29
CA GLN A 198 -17.59 -7.27 5.95
C GLN A 198 -17.54 -8.04 4.63
N MET A 199 -16.78 -7.57 3.65
CA MET A 199 -16.65 -8.16 2.32
C MET A 199 -15.50 -9.19 2.20
N GLY A 200 -14.76 -9.45 3.27
CA GLY A 200 -13.61 -10.37 3.26
C GLY A 200 -12.43 -9.87 2.43
N VAL A 201 -12.27 -8.55 2.31
CA VAL A 201 -11.20 -7.89 1.54
C VAL A 201 -9.97 -7.69 2.42
N SER A 202 -8.81 -8.10 1.96
CA SER A 202 -7.54 -7.95 2.68
C SER A 202 -7.08 -6.51 2.73
N LEU A 203 -6.71 -6.05 3.93
CA LEU A 203 -6.09 -4.74 4.13
C LEU A 203 -4.58 -4.84 3.92
N MET A 204 -4.02 -4.00 3.06
CA MET A 204 -2.59 -3.88 2.78
C MET A 204 -2.17 -2.41 2.75
N PRO A 205 -2.14 -1.75 3.91
CA PRO A 205 -1.95 -0.32 3.99
C PRO A 205 -0.56 0.12 3.53
N TYR A 206 -0.54 1.25 2.82
CA TYR A 206 0.70 1.99 2.56
C TYR A 206 1.03 2.93 3.72
N SER A 207 2.29 3.37 3.82
CA SER A 207 2.83 4.21 4.90
C SER A 207 2.59 3.66 6.31
N PRO A 208 2.78 2.35 6.57
CA PRO A 208 2.50 1.77 7.90
C PRO A 208 3.39 2.34 9.01
N LEU A 209 4.52 2.93 8.66
CA LEU A 209 5.46 3.59 9.58
C LEU A 209 5.39 5.12 9.52
N ALA A 210 4.31 5.69 8.96
CA ALA A 210 4.09 7.12 8.85
C ALA A 210 5.31 7.88 8.29
N ALA A 211 5.82 7.45 7.11
CA ALA A 211 7.03 8.00 6.47
C ALA A 211 8.29 7.99 7.37
N GLY A 212 8.28 7.22 8.44
CA GLY A 212 9.39 7.08 9.38
C GLY A 212 9.16 7.77 10.74
N HIS A 213 8.07 8.50 10.94
CA HIS A 213 7.75 9.13 12.23
C HIS A 213 7.50 8.12 13.36
N LEU A 214 7.10 6.90 13.04
CA LEU A 214 6.93 5.79 14.00
C LEU A 214 8.20 4.94 14.19
N THR A 215 9.35 5.39 13.69
CA THR A 215 10.61 4.63 13.80
C THR A 215 11.64 5.24 14.76
N ARG A 216 11.37 6.43 15.27
CA ARG A 216 12.27 7.23 16.13
C ARG A 216 11.47 8.25 16.93
N PRO A 217 11.98 8.67 18.09
CA PRO A 217 11.28 9.63 18.95
C PRO A 217 11.37 11.09 18.44
N GLN A 218 12.31 11.40 17.54
CA GLN A 218 12.43 12.74 16.96
C GLN A 218 11.58 12.87 15.70
N TRP A 219 10.75 13.90 15.64
CA TRP A 219 9.92 14.18 14.46
C TRP A 219 10.76 14.64 13.28
N ASN A 220 11.62 15.61 13.51
CA ASN A 220 12.45 16.20 12.48
C ASN A 220 13.74 15.40 12.24
N THR A 221 14.05 15.13 10.99
CA THR A 221 15.28 14.44 10.58
C THR A 221 15.86 15.06 9.34
N ASP A 222 17.20 15.07 9.28
CA ASP A 222 17.94 15.56 8.12
C ASP A 222 18.34 14.40 7.20
N THR A 223 17.40 13.90 6.42
CA THR A 223 17.65 12.89 5.39
C THR A 223 17.24 13.44 4.03
N LEU A 224 17.81 12.91 2.94
CA LEU A 224 17.37 13.30 1.59
C LEU A 224 15.86 13.14 1.42
N ARG A 225 15.29 12.03 1.90
CA ARG A 225 13.86 11.78 1.84
C ARG A 225 13.06 12.80 2.65
N SER A 226 13.42 13.09 3.90
CA SER A 226 12.69 14.04 4.73
C SER A 226 12.71 15.47 4.16
N ARG A 227 13.73 15.82 3.39
CA ARG A 227 13.84 17.13 2.73
C ARG A 227 13.11 17.22 1.40
N THR A 228 12.84 16.10 0.72
CA THR A 228 12.36 16.10 -0.67
C THR A 228 11.04 15.36 -0.88
N ASP A 229 10.56 14.56 0.09
CA ASP A 229 9.30 13.83 0.00
C ASP A 229 8.11 14.73 0.35
N ARG A 230 7.68 15.56 -0.61
CA ARG A 230 6.55 16.48 -0.45
C ARG A 230 5.24 15.78 -0.11
N VAL A 231 5.08 14.52 -0.52
CA VAL A 231 3.88 13.73 -0.21
C VAL A 231 3.84 13.40 1.29
N ALA A 232 4.97 12.98 1.87
CA ALA A 232 5.07 12.74 3.31
C ALA A 232 4.86 14.03 4.12
N MET A 233 5.51 15.13 3.71
CA MET A 233 5.35 16.44 4.35
C MET A 233 3.88 16.89 4.37
N GLY A 234 3.16 16.74 3.27
CA GLY A 234 1.75 17.12 3.18
C GLY A 234 0.83 16.30 4.09
N LYS A 235 1.26 15.09 4.49
CA LYS A 235 0.46 14.20 5.36
C LYS A 235 0.67 14.45 6.85
N TYR A 236 1.91 14.71 7.28
CA TYR A 236 2.30 14.65 8.70
C TYR A 236 2.81 15.96 9.27
N ASP A 237 3.47 16.85 8.51
CA ASP A 237 4.15 18.04 9.03
C ASP A 237 3.25 19.04 9.76
N ARG A 238 1.93 18.92 9.62
CA ARG A 238 0.96 19.81 10.28
C ARG A 238 0.35 19.20 11.54
N THR A 239 0.72 17.99 11.90
CA THR A 239 0.11 17.23 13.01
C THR A 239 1.11 16.84 14.08
N GLU A 240 2.34 17.36 14.04
CA GLU A 240 3.42 17.00 14.97
C GLU A 240 2.99 17.11 16.44
N GLU A 241 2.43 18.26 16.83
CA GLU A 241 2.03 18.48 18.23
C GLU A 241 0.97 17.46 18.69
N GLN A 242 0.01 17.17 17.82
CA GLN A 242 -1.07 16.21 18.07
C GLN A 242 -0.53 14.78 18.18
N ASP A 243 0.39 14.40 17.28
CA ASP A 243 0.81 13.02 17.07
C ASP A 243 1.98 12.58 17.98
N MET A 244 2.74 13.55 18.51
CA MET A 244 3.91 13.25 19.36
C MET A 244 3.59 12.37 20.55
N GLN A 245 2.40 12.47 21.13
CA GLN A 245 2.00 11.61 22.26
C GLN A 245 1.96 10.12 21.83
N ILE A 246 1.49 9.85 20.63
CA ILE A 246 1.47 8.48 20.07
C ILE A 246 2.91 8.00 19.84
N VAL A 247 3.76 8.85 19.25
CA VAL A 247 5.18 8.52 18.97
C VAL A 247 5.91 8.16 20.27
N LEU A 248 5.72 8.94 21.34
CA LEU A 248 6.33 8.67 22.65
C LEU A 248 5.83 7.35 23.23
N ARG A 249 4.54 7.04 23.15
CA ARG A 249 4.00 5.74 23.61
C ARG A 249 4.54 4.56 22.81
N VAL A 250 4.77 4.73 21.51
CA VAL A 250 5.46 3.71 20.69
C VAL A 250 6.89 3.50 21.19
N GLN A 251 7.61 4.56 21.56
CA GLN A 251 8.94 4.45 22.16
C GLN A 251 8.91 3.70 23.50
N GLU A 252 8.03 4.08 24.41
CA GLU A 252 7.91 3.45 25.73
C GLU A 252 7.61 1.94 25.60
N LEU A 253 6.69 1.56 24.70
CA LEU A 253 6.44 0.14 24.44
C LEU A 253 7.65 -0.57 23.83
N ALA A 254 8.36 0.09 22.90
CA ALA A 254 9.55 -0.47 22.28
C ALA A 254 10.63 -0.77 23.35
N GLU A 255 10.83 0.15 24.30
CA GLU A 255 11.74 -0.04 25.43
C GLU A 255 11.29 -1.17 26.36
N ARG A 256 9.99 -1.22 26.68
CA ARG A 256 9.41 -2.27 27.55
C ARG A 256 9.52 -3.67 26.93
N TYR A 257 9.34 -3.79 25.62
CA TYR A 257 9.46 -5.05 24.90
C TYR A 257 10.90 -5.38 24.48
N GLY A 258 11.85 -4.45 24.63
CA GLY A 258 13.23 -4.63 24.18
C GLY A 258 13.36 -4.72 22.65
N VAL A 259 12.52 -4.01 21.91
CA VAL A 259 12.45 -4.02 20.43
C VAL A 259 12.55 -2.62 19.87
N LYS A 260 12.60 -2.48 18.54
CA LYS A 260 12.60 -1.18 17.86
C LYS A 260 11.18 -0.62 17.76
N MET A 261 11.05 0.71 17.75
CA MET A 261 9.76 1.41 17.58
C MET A 261 8.97 0.93 16.36
N GLN A 262 9.64 0.75 15.22
CA GLN A 262 8.97 0.24 14.00
C GLN A 262 8.37 -1.15 14.18
N GLN A 263 8.90 -1.98 15.09
CA GLN A 263 8.36 -3.32 15.37
C GLN A 263 7.06 -3.23 16.16
N ILE A 264 6.95 -2.29 17.08
CA ILE A 264 5.68 -1.99 17.78
C ILE A 264 4.62 -1.49 16.77
N ALA A 265 4.98 -0.52 15.93
CA ALA A 265 4.06 0.03 14.93
C ALA A 265 3.56 -1.05 13.95
N LEU A 266 4.41 -1.96 13.50
CA LEU A 266 4.01 -3.07 12.63
C LEU A 266 3.19 -4.14 13.37
N ALA A 267 3.55 -4.48 14.60
CA ALA A 267 2.79 -5.43 15.41
C ALA A 267 1.35 -4.94 15.65
N TRP A 268 1.17 -3.62 15.83
CA TRP A 268 -0.15 -3.02 15.93
C TRP A 268 -1.00 -3.27 14.68
N HIS A 269 -0.43 -3.15 13.47
CA HIS A 269 -1.17 -3.43 12.23
C HIS A 269 -1.77 -4.84 12.21
N TRP A 270 -0.97 -5.85 12.58
CA TRP A 270 -1.48 -7.22 12.61
C TRP A 270 -2.51 -7.44 13.73
N ALA A 271 -2.35 -6.78 14.86
CA ALA A 271 -3.37 -6.80 15.92
C ALA A 271 -4.70 -6.16 15.47
N LYS A 272 -4.66 -5.19 14.55
CA LYS A 272 -5.86 -4.60 13.91
C LYS A 272 -6.43 -5.43 12.76
N GLY A 273 -5.81 -6.57 12.42
CA GLY A 273 -6.29 -7.47 11.37
C GLY A 273 -5.81 -7.11 9.96
N VAL A 274 -4.75 -6.32 9.84
CA VAL A 274 -4.08 -6.05 8.56
C VAL A 274 -3.43 -7.33 8.04
N ALA A 275 -3.66 -7.64 6.76
CA ALA A 275 -3.12 -8.83 6.14
C ALA A 275 -1.62 -8.69 5.85
N SER A 276 -1.22 -7.59 5.21
CA SER A 276 0.16 -7.37 4.78
C SER A 276 0.47 -5.88 4.63
N PRO A 277 1.04 -5.20 5.64
CA PRO A 277 1.46 -3.81 5.50
C PRO A 277 2.57 -3.67 4.46
N ILE A 278 2.53 -2.59 3.66
CA ILE A 278 3.50 -2.33 2.59
C ILE A 278 4.68 -1.54 3.14
N ILE A 279 5.84 -2.19 3.20
CA ILE A 279 7.07 -1.62 3.73
C ILE A 279 7.98 -1.15 2.61
N GLY A 280 8.23 0.14 2.55
CA GLY A 280 9.28 0.70 1.69
C GLY A 280 10.67 0.42 2.27
N ALA A 281 11.57 -0.16 1.49
CA ALA A 281 12.93 -0.44 1.92
C ALA A 281 13.95 0.15 0.96
N THR A 282 14.74 1.13 1.43
CA THR A 282 15.92 1.64 0.73
C THR A 282 17.21 0.96 1.20
N LYS A 283 17.14 0.13 2.24
CA LYS A 283 18.26 -0.68 2.76
C LYS A 283 17.72 -2.04 3.19
N ALA A 284 18.41 -3.10 2.81
CA ALA A 284 18.02 -4.49 3.11
C ALA A 284 17.73 -4.71 4.61
N ARG A 285 18.56 -4.16 5.50
CA ARG A 285 18.40 -4.28 6.96
C ARG A 285 17.05 -3.79 7.52
N TYR A 286 16.34 -2.92 6.81
CA TYR A 286 15.01 -2.47 7.23
C TYR A 286 13.97 -3.59 7.13
N LEU A 287 14.20 -4.54 6.23
CA LEU A 287 13.36 -5.73 6.11
C LEU A 287 13.61 -6.74 7.24
N ASP A 288 14.84 -6.83 7.78
CA ASP A 288 15.13 -7.67 8.96
C ASP A 288 14.32 -7.19 10.17
N ASP A 289 14.37 -5.88 10.40
CA ASP A 289 13.62 -5.26 11.50
C ASP A 289 12.10 -5.44 11.33
N ALA A 290 11.60 -5.28 10.10
CA ALA A 290 10.18 -5.48 9.80
C ALA A 290 9.75 -6.95 9.97
N ALA A 291 10.57 -7.89 9.50
CA ALA A 291 10.30 -9.33 9.69
C ALA A 291 10.33 -9.73 11.17
N GLY A 292 11.26 -9.15 11.95
CA GLY A 292 11.33 -9.35 13.40
C GLY A 292 10.07 -8.87 14.16
N ALA A 293 9.33 -7.93 13.59
CA ALA A 293 8.09 -7.44 14.20
C ALA A 293 6.98 -8.50 14.29
N LEU A 294 7.01 -9.54 13.47
CA LEU A 294 6.06 -10.66 13.53
C LEU A 294 6.12 -11.43 14.87
N ALA A 295 7.25 -11.40 15.54
CA ALA A 295 7.41 -12.02 16.85
C ALA A 295 6.82 -11.19 18.01
N VAL A 296 6.55 -9.90 17.80
CA VAL A 296 5.99 -9.00 18.80
C VAL A 296 4.49 -9.23 18.91
N LYS A 297 4.02 -9.56 20.11
CA LYS A 297 2.59 -9.76 20.39
C LYS A 297 2.14 -8.72 21.39
N LEU A 298 1.40 -7.72 20.94
CA LEU A 298 0.83 -6.67 21.78
C LEU A 298 -0.39 -7.21 22.52
N THR A 299 -0.54 -6.84 23.78
CA THR A 299 -1.75 -7.13 24.56
C THR A 299 -2.88 -6.15 24.18
N ALA A 300 -4.11 -6.45 24.63
CA ALA A 300 -5.23 -5.53 24.46
C ALA A 300 -4.98 -4.17 25.15
N GLU A 301 -4.32 -4.21 26.31
CA GLU A 301 -3.94 -3.01 27.06
C GLU A 301 -2.88 -2.18 26.31
N ASP A 302 -1.91 -2.83 25.66
CA ASP A 302 -0.90 -2.14 24.85
C ASP A 302 -1.55 -1.44 23.65
N ILE A 303 -2.50 -2.11 22.99
CA ILE A 303 -3.25 -1.54 21.86
C ILE A 303 -4.06 -0.32 22.34
N ALA A 304 -4.81 -0.46 23.42
CA ALA A 304 -5.58 0.63 24.00
C ALA A 304 -4.67 1.81 24.39
N TYR A 305 -3.52 1.52 25.00
CA TYR A 305 -2.52 2.53 25.37
C TYR A 305 -1.99 3.31 24.16
N LEU A 306 -1.66 2.62 23.07
CA LEU A 306 -1.20 3.27 21.83
C LEU A 306 -2.30 4.12 21.18
N GLU A 307 -3.56 3.71 21.28
CA GLU A 307 -4.69 4.32 20.56
C GLU A 307 -5.35 5.48 21.33
N GLU A 308 -5.24 5.53 22.66
CA GLU A 308 -5.91 6.53 23.52
C GLU A 308 -5.60 7.99 23.12
N PRO A 309 -4.36 8.38 22.76
CA PRO A 309 -4.07 9.77 22.40
C PRO A 309 -4.55 10.19 21.01
N TYR A 310 -5.11 9.27 20.22
CA TYR A 310 -5.48 9.56 18.85
C TYR A 310 -6.57 10.65 18.77
N LEU A 311 -6.28 11.70 18.03
CA LEU A 311 -7.25 12.71 17.66
C LEU A 311 -7.55 12.62 16.15
N PRO A 312 -8.81 12.79 15.73
CA PRO A 312 -9.17 12.73 14.32
C PRO A 312 -8.37 13.71 13.46
N HIS A 313 -7.95 13.22 12.30
CA HIS A 313 -7.21 14.02 11.34
C HIS A 313 -8.12 14.50 10.22
N ARG A 314 -7.71 15.60 9.61
CA ARG A 314 -8.21 15.97 8.29
C ARG A 314 -7.86 14.85 7.30
N VAL A 315 -8.79 14.55 6.38
CA VAL A 315 -8.49 13.65 5.27
C VAL A 315 -7.33 14.19 4.44
N VAL A 316 -6.29 13.39 4.27
CA VAL A 316 -5.06 13.75 3.56
C VAL A 316 -4.59 12.64 2.63
N GLY A 317 -3.67 12.99 1.74
CA GLY A 317 -3.09 12.02 0.81
C GLY A 317 -3.85 11.92 -0.49
N ALA A 318 -4.03 10.69 -0.98
CA ALA A 318 -4.59 10.46 -2.31
C ALA A 318 -6.09 10.74 -2.43
N ILE A 319 -6.80 10.88 -1.33
CA ILE A 319 -8.26 11.11 -1.26
C ILE A 319 -8.63 12.44 -0.60
N ASP A 320 -7.69 13.38 -0.48
CA ASP A 320 -7.92 14.71 0.10
C ASP A 320 -8.72 15.65 -0.81
N ARG A 321 -9.10 15.20 -2.00
CA ARG A 321 -9.93 15.92 -2.96
C ARG A 321 -11.29 15.26 -3.06
N ASN A 322 -12.30 16.12 -3.04
CA ASN A 322 -13.66 15.69 -3.30
C ASN A 322 -13.99 15.83 -4.80
N PRO A 323 -14.94 15.09 -5.31
CA PRO A 323 -15.42 15.27 -6.67
C PRO A 323 -16.07 16.65 -6.83
N ALA A 324 -15.97 17.24 -8.01
CA ALA A 324 -16.64 18.50 -8.33
C ALA A 324 -18.17 18.37 -8.28
N ASP A 325 -18.68 17.15 -8.54
CA ASP A 325 -20.10 16.81 -8.58
C ASP A 325 -20.42 15.64 -7.64
N GLY A 326 -21.69 15.46 -7.36
CA GLY A 326 -22.18 14.32 -6.59
C GLY A 326 -21.89 14.43 -5.11
N VAL A 327 -21.42 13.35 -4.52
CA VAL A 327 -21.07 13.31 -3.11
C VAL A 327 -19.74 14.02 -2.90
N MET A 328 -19.77 15.05 -2.10
CA MET A 328 -18.62 15.92 -1.89
C MET A 328 -18.59 16.49 -0.49
N LEU A 329 -17.45 16.91 -0.07
CA LEU A 329 -17.27 17.72 1.11
C LEU A 329 -17.56 19.17 0.78
N LEU A 330 -18.12 19.89 1.74
CA LEU A 330 -18.68 21.24 1.53
C LEU A 330 -17.65 22.28 1.12
N ASP A 331 -16.40 22.09 1.46
CA ASP A 331 -15.34 23.06 1.23
C ASP A 331 -14.67 22.95 -0.16
N GLU A 332 -15.06 21.99 -0.97
CA GLU A 332 -14.53 21.84 -2.33
C GLU A 332 -15.00 22.91 -3.32
N LYS A 333 -16.13 23.52 -3.02
CA LYS A 333 -16.74 24.56 -3.87
C LYS A 333 -16.21 25.98 -3.58
N LYS A 334 -15.19 26.10 -2.77
CA LYS A 334 -14.58 27.39 -2.45
C LYS A 334 -13.52 27.79 -3.46
#